data_eab281f7fea097571fe9d8f4122a216d
#
_entry.id   eab281f7fea097571fe9d8f4122a216d
#
_cell.length_a   1.000
_cell.length_b   1.000
_cell.length_c   1.000
_cell.angle_alpha   90.00
_cell.angle_beta   90.00
_cell.angle_gamma   90.00
#
_symmetry.space_group_name_H-M   'P 1'
#
loop_
_entity.id
_entity.type
_entity.pdbx_description
1 polymer ?
#
loop_
_entity_poly.entity_id
_entity_poly.type
_entity_poly.pdbx_seq_one_letter_code
_entity_poly.pdbx_strand_id
1 'polypeptide(L)'
;MNAKPFVFIQMNKQAISMPRQRSYSRGTRQALAMLGKLIRAGRIERGMTARELAERAGISRTTLSSIEKGAAGPEIGIVFEVAALAGVRLFDPDERSLQMENARLDEKLTLLPKSVRPKVKEPDDDF
;
A
#
# COMPACT_ATOMS: atom_id res chain seq x y z
N MET A 1 -42.44 13.18 -7.52
CA MET A 1 -42.26 12.19 -8.57
C MET A 1 -41.14 12.52 -9.50
N ASN A 2 -41.07 13.75 -9.90
CA ASN A 2 -40.06 14.16 -10.88
C ASN A 2 -38.66 14.23 -10.30
N ALA A 3 -38.56 14.27 -8.99
CA ALA A 3 -37.26 14.34 -8.34
C ALA A 3 -36.45 13.04 -8.47
N LYS A 4 -37.12 11.92 -8.63
CA LYS A 4 -36.43 10.63 -8.71
C LYS A 4 -35.48 10.49 -9.91
N PRO A 5 -35.92 10.81 -11.14
CA PRO A 5 -35.01 10.72 -12.27
C PRO A 5 -33.82 11.65 -12.12
N PHE A 6 -34.07 12.83 -11.57
CA PHE A 6 -33.01 13.81 -11.37
C PHE A 6 -31.95 13.30 -10.39
N VAL A 7 -32.39 12.77 -9.26
CA VAL A 7 -31.47 12.21 -8.28
C VAL A 7 -30.67 11.06 -8.87
N PHE A 8 -31.32 10.21 -9.66
CA PHE A 8 -30.68 9.11 -10.33
C PHE A 8 -29.57 9.58 -11.28
N ILE A 9 -29.85 10.64 -12.04
CA ILE A 9 -28.86 11.21 -12.97
C ILE A 9 -27.65 11.73 -12.18
N GLN A 10 -27.86 12.36 -11.05
CA GLN A 10 -26.77 12.84 -10.21
C GLN A 10 -25.92 11.69 -9.68
N MET A 11 -26.53 10.60 -9.27
CA MET A 11 -25.81 9.42 -8.83
C MET A 11 -24.94 8.85 -9.96
N ASN A 12 -25.46 8.84 -11.17
CA ASN A 12 -24.68 8.38 -12.32
C ASN A 12 -23.47 9.26 -12.57
N LYS A 13 -23.63 10.56 -12.43
CA LYS A 13 -22.51 11.48 -12.57
C LYS A 13 -21.44 11.20 -11.51
N GLN A 14 -21.85 10.91 -10.31
CA GLN A 14 -20.91 10.56 -9.25
C GLN A 14 -20.18 9.26 -9.57
N ALA A 15 -20.89 8.28 -10.08
CA ALA A 15 -20.27 7.02 -10.48
C ALA A 15 -19.25 7.24 -11.61
N ILE A 16 -19.57 8.12 -12.56
CA ILE A 16 -18.66 8.44 -13.67
C ILE A 16 -17.40 9.14 -13.17
N SER A 17 -17.53 9.98 -12.13
CA SER A 17 -16.40 10.73 -11.61
C SER A 17 -15.53 9.92 -10.64
N MET A 18 -15.92 8.69 -10.30
CA MET A 18 -15.11 7.85 -9.43
C MET A 18 -13.76 7.55 -10.09
N PRO A 19 -12.68 7.58 -9.30
CA PRO A 19 -11.37 7.27 -9.84
C PRO A 19 -11.35 5.85 -10.39
N ARG A 20 -10.65 5.67 -11.49
CA ARG A 20 -10.45 4.36 -12.06
C ARG A 20 -9.69 3.48 -11.08
N GLN A 21 -10.12 2.25 -10.94
CA GLN A 21 -9.31 1.26 -10.25
C GLN A 21 -8.03 1.05 -11.02
N ARG A 22 -6.93 1.11 -10.31
CA ARG A 22 -5.64 0.85 -10.92
C ARG A 22 -5.50 -0.62 -11.24
N SER A 23 -4.91 -0.88 -12.39
CA SER A 23 -4.51 -2.22 -12.76
C SER A 23 -3.07 -2.43 -12.31
N TYR A 24 -2.84 -3.45 -11.52
CA TYR A 24 -1.51 -3.79 -11.03
C TYR A 24 -0.99 -5.03 -11.74
N SER A 25 0.32 -5.14 -11.86
CA SER A 25 0.94 -6.33 -12.42
C SER A 25 0.63 -7.56 -11.57
N ARG A 26 0.78 -8.73 -12.19
CA ARG A 26 0.57 -9.99 -11.46
C ARG A 26 1.49 -10.09 -10.25
N GLY A 27 2.75 -9.71 -10.41
CA GLY A 27 3.71 -9.74 -9.30
C GLY A 27 3.29 -8.86 -8.13
N THR A 28 2.82 -7.65 -8.42
CA THR A 28 2.33 -6.75 -7.37
C THR A 28 1.12 -7.33 -6.66
N ARG A 29 0.18 -7.90 -7.40
CA ARG A 29 -0.99 -8.52 -6.78
C ARG A 29 -0.61 -9.70 -5.90
N GLN A 30 0.34 -10.52 -6.34
CA GLN A 30 0.84 -11.64 -5.54
C GLN A 30 1.53 -11.16 -4.26
N ALA A 31 2.32 -10.10 -4.36
CA ALA A 31 2.99 -9.52 -3.20
C ALA A 31 1.99 -8.99 -2.18
N LEU A 32 0.96 -8.28 -2.65
CA LEU A 32 -0.10 -7.79 -1.77
C LEU A 32 -0.86 -8.92 -1.08
N ALA A 33 -1.18 -9.97 -1.83
CA ALA A 33 -1.85 -11.14 -1.28
C ALA A 33 -0.98 -11.81 -0.21
N MET A 34 0.30 -11.96 -0.48
CA MET A 34 1.24 -12.54 0.46
C MET A 34 1.35 -11.71 1.74
N LEU A 35 1.48 -10.40 1.58
CA LEU A 35 1.55 -9.49 2.73
C LEU A 35 0.31 -9.61 3.61
N GLY A 36 -0.87 -9.61 2.99
CA GLY A 36 -2.12 -9.78 3.72
C GLY A 36 -2.18 -11.08 4.50
N LYS A 37 -1.72 -12.18 3.91
CA LYS A 37 -1.66 -13.48 4.56
C LYS A 37 -0.66 -13.50 5.72
N LEU A 38 0.50 -12.88 5.54
CA LEU A 38 1.50 -12.76 6.60
C LEU A 38 0.94 -12.00 7.80
N ILE A 39 0.24 -10.91 7.54
CA ILE A 39 -0.39 -10.11 8.59
C ILE A 39 -1.45 -10.93 9.33
N ARG A 40 -2.30 -11.62 8.59
CA ARG A 40 -3.33 -12.45 9.21
C ARG A 40 -2.72 -13.58 10.04
N ALA A 41 -1.73 -14.27 9.50
CA ALA A 41 -1.05 -15.35 10.21
C ALA A 41 -0.38 -14.81 11.48
N GLY A 42 0.35 -13.71 11.38
CA GLY A 42 1.00 -13.11 12.55
C GLY A 42 0.02 -12.66 13.61
N ARG A 43 -1.11 -12.10 13.20
CA ARG A 43 -2.19 -11.73 14.13
C ARG A 43 -2.70 -12.95 14.89
N ILE A 44 -3.00 -14.01 14.18
CA ILE A 44 -3.55 -15.23 14.78
C ILE A 44 -2.51 -15.88 15.70
N GLU A 45 -1.26 -15.96 15.27
CA GLU A 45 -0.18 -16.51 16.09
C GLU A 45 0.01 -15.74 17.38
N ARG A 46 -0.24 -14.43 17.38
CA ARG A 46 -0.16 -13.60 18.57
C ARG A 46 -1.44 -13.60 19.40
N GLY A 47 -2.43 -14.38 18.98
CA GLY A 47 -3.70 -14.49 19.70
C GLY A 47 -4.56 -13.26 19.63
N MET A 48 -4.38 -12.42 18.63
CA MET A 48 -5.20 -11.21 18.47
C MET A 48 -6.40 -11.47 17.57
N THR A 49 -7.55 -10.99 18.00
CA THR A 49 -8.72 -10.95 17.12
C THR A 49 -8.56 -9.83 16.11
N ALA A 50 -9.31 -9.91 15.01
CA ALA A 50 -9.33 -8.83 14.03
C ALA A 50 -9.75 -7.51 14.68
N ARG A 51 -10.69 -7.55 15.59
CA ARG A 51 -11.14 -6.37 16.33
C ARG A 51 -10.00 -5.75 17.13
N GLU A 52 -9.25 -6.57 17.84
CA GLU A 52 -8.13 -6.08 18.65
C GLU A 52 -7.04 -5.43 17.79
N LEU A 53 -6.66 -6.06 16.69
CA LEU A 53 -5.65 -5.49 15.80
C LEU A 53 -6.14 -4.20 15.18
N ALA A 54 -7.39 -4.16 14.72
CA ALA A 54 -7.97 -2.95 14.15
C ALA A 54 -7.98 -1.81 15.18
N GLU A 55 -8.38 -2.08 16.40
CA GLU A 55 -8.38 -1.08 17.47
C GLU A 55 -6.97 -0.56 17.76
N ARG A 56 -6.00 -1.44 17.85
CA ARG A 56 -4.60 -1.04 18.11
C ARG A 56 -4.02 -0.20 16.97
N ALA A 57 -4.39 -0.51 15.75
CA ALA A 57 -3.92 0.24 14.58
C ALA A 57 -4.74 1.51 14.33
N GLY A 58 -5.84 1.70 15.04
CA GLY A 58 -6.70 2.86 14.86
C GLY A 58 -7.47 2.84 13.55
N ILE A 59 -7.84 1.68 13.07
CA ILE A 59 -8.56 1.50 11.80
C ILE A 59 -9.84 0.70 12.01
N SER A 60 -10.72 0.75 11.03
CA SER A 60 -11.94 -0.05 11.04
C SER A 60 -11.62 -1.53 10.76
N ARG A 61 -12.51 -2.41 11.19
CA ARG A 61 -12.40 -3.83 10.87
C ARG A 61 -12.49 -4.07 9.37
N THR A 62 -13.26 -3.27 8.67
CA THR A 62 -13.37 -3.34 7.21
C THR A 62 -12.04 -3.04 6.55
N THR A 63 -11.34 -2.01 7.01
CA THR A 63 -10.01 -1.68 6.49
C THR A 63 -9.02 -2.81 6.76
N LEU A 64 -9.03 -3.36 7.97
CA LEU A 64 -8.16 -4.48 8.30
C LEU A 64 -8.47 -5.70 7.43
N SER A 65 -9.75 -6.00 7.23
CA SER A 65 -10.15 -7.10 6.36
C SER A 65 -9.62 -6.92 4.94
N SER A 66 -9.70 -5.69 4.42
CA SER A 66 -9.17 -5.37 3.10
C SER A 66 -7.67 -5.61 3.03
N ILE A 67 -6.93 -5.19 4.05
CA ILE A 67 -5.49 -5.39 4.12
C ILE A 67 -5.16 -6.89 4.13
N GLU A 68 -5.83 -7.67 4.95
CA GLU A 68 -5.59 -9.12 5.06
C GLU A 68 -5.95 -9.86 3.79
N LYS A 69 -6.84 -9.31 2.98
CA LYS A 69 -7.19 -9.87 1.66
C LYS A 69 -6.28 -9.41 0.53
N GLY A 70 -5.32 -8.55 0.82
CA GLY A 70 -4.36 -8.08 -0.16
C GLY A 70 -4.85 -6.93 -1.01
N ALA A 71 -5.79 -6.13 -0.52
CA ALA A 71 -6.25 -4.96 -1.25
C ALA A 71 -5.15 -3.92 -1.40
N ALA A 72 -5.13 -3.22 -2.52
CA ALA A 72 -4.13 -2.20 -2.83
C ALA A 72 -4.53 -0.79 -2.38
N GLY A 73 -5.79 -0.59 -1.99
CA GLY A 73 -6.31 0.73 -1.66
C GLY A 73 -5.90 1.32 -0.31
N PRO A 74 -5.67 0.52 0.75
CA PRO A 74 -5.31 1.08 2.04
C PRO A 74 -4.02 1.89 1.99
N GLU A 75 -3.95 2.92 2.82
CA GLU A 75 -2.75 3.77 2.91
C GLU A 75 -1.56 2.95 3.38
N ILE A 76 -0.41 3.21 2.76
CA ILE A 76 0.80 2.46 3.04
C ILE A 76 1.24 2.57 4.50
N GLY A 77 1.09 3.75 5.11
CA GLY A 77 1.44 3.94 6.53
C GLY A 77 0.63 3.05 7.45
N ILE A 78 -0.66 2.91 7.17
CA ILE A 78 -1.54 2.04 7.93
C ILE A 78 -1.11 0.57 7.77
N VAL A 79 -0.74 0.18 6.56
CA VAL A 79 -0.29 -1.19 6.29
C VAL A 79 0.99 -1.50 7.07
N PHE A 80 1.95 -0.57 7.11
CA PHE A 80 3.16 -0.73 7.91
C PHE A 80 2.84 -0.88 9.39
N GLU A 81 1.93 -0.06 9.90
CA GLU A 81 1.53 -0.11 11.31
C GLU A 81 0.91 -1.45 11.66
N VAL A 82 -0.02 -1.91 10.85
CA VAL A 82 -0.69 -3.20 11.03
C VAL A 82 0.32 -4.35 10.97
N ALA A 83 1.23 -4.30 10.00
CA ALA A 83 2.27 -5.32 9.84
C ALA A 83 3.16 -5.38 11.09
N ALA A 84 3.59 -4.24 11.60
CA ALA A 84 4.40 -4.16 12.81
C ALA A 84 3.68 -4.77 14.01
N LEU A 85 2.42 -4.42 14.21
CA LEU A 85 1.61 -4.95 15.31
C LEU A 85 1.40 -6.46 15.20
N ALA A 86 1.30 -6.98 13.99
CA ALA A 86 1.17 -8.41 13.73
C ALA A 86 2.51 -9.15 13.78
N GLY A 87 3.62 -8.45 13.96
CA GLY A 87 4.94 -9.05 14.03
C GLY A 87 5.54 -9.38 12.66
N VAL A 88 5.03 -8.78 11.61
CA VAL A 88 5.56 -8.96 10.25
C VAL A 88 6.69 -7.97 10.01
N ARG A 89 7.84 -8.49 9.64
CA ARG A 89 9.02 -7.67 9.38
C ARG A 89 9.07 -7.29 7.91
N LEU A 90 8.80 -6.02 7.63
CA LEU A 90 8.95 -5.48 6.27
C LEU A 90 10.35 -4.91 6.08
N PHE A 91 10.88 -4.31 7.13
CA PHE A 91 12.26 -3.87 7.23
C PHE A 91 12.77 -4.32 8.59
N ASP A 92 13.97 -3.90 8.93
CA ASP A 92 14.48 -4.19 10.27
C ASP A 92 13.58 -3.49 11.30
N PRO A 93 13.06 -4.21 12.28
CA PRO A 93 12.15 -3.62 13.27
C PRO A 93 12.86 -2.75 14.30
N ASP A 94 14.20 -2.80 14.36
CA ASP A 94 14.94 -1.98 15.29
C ASP A 94 14.99 -0.54 14.78
N GLU A 95 14.43 0.36 15.57
CA GLU A 95 14.37 1.78 15.22
C GLU A 95 15.75 2.37 14.96
N ARG A 96 16.74 1.94 15.74
CA ARG A 96 18.11 2.40 15.57
C ARG A 96 18.69 1.98 14.23
N SER A 97 18.45 0.73 13.84
CA SER A 97 18.88 0.22 12.54
C SER A 97 18.20 0.96 11.40
N LEU A 98 16.92 1.24 11.55
CA LEU A 98 16.18 2.01 10.54
C LEU A 98 16.74 3.42 10.41
N GLN A 99 17.07 4.10 11.51
CA GLN A 99 17.67 5.42 11.48
C GLN A 99 19.03 5.39 10.78
N MET A 100 19.84 4.38 11.06
CA MET A 100 21.15 4.24 10.43
C MET A 100 21.04 4.00 8.93
N GLU A 101 20.11 3.15 8.52
CA GLU A 101 19.89 2.89 7.09
C GLU A 101 19.36 4.13 6.38
N ASN A 102 18.45 4.87 7.02
CA ASN A 102 17.98 6.14 6.47
C ASN A 102 19.13 7.14 6.28
N ALA A 103 20.02 7.24 7.26
CA ALA A 103 21.19 8.14 7.16
C ALA A 103 22.12 7.72 6.01
N ARG A 104 22.32 6.41 5.84
CA ARG A 104 23.13 5.89 4.72
C ARG A 104 22.52 6.23 3.37
N LEU A 105 21.19 6.12 3.27
CA LEU A 105 20.48 6.46 2.05
C LEU A 105 20.58 7.97 1.76
N ASP A 106 20.51 8.80 2.79
CA ASP A 106 20.68 10.24 2.63
C ASP A 106 22.07 10.58 2.08
N GLU A 107 23.11 9.94 2.62
CA GLU A 107 24.47 10.10 2.10
C GLU A 107 24.56 9.67 0.64
N LYS A 108 24.01 8.51 0.33
CA LYS A 108 24.02 7.99 -1.03
C LYS A 108 23.31 8.94 -1.99
N LEU A 109 22.17 9.46 -1.59
CA LEU A 109 21.40 10.41 -2.42
C LEU A 109 22.16 11.71 -2.64
N THR A 110 22.96 12.14 -1.67
CA THR A 110 23.81 13.32 -1.82
C THR A 110 24.86 13.12 -2.92
N LEU A 111 25.37 11.90 -3.06
CA LEU A 111 26.39 11.57 -4.06
C LEU A 111 25.83 11.26 -5.45
N LEU A 112 24.55 10.97 -5.53
CA LEU A 112 23.89 10.67 -6.79
C LEU A 112 23.49 11.95 -7.51
N PRO A 113 23.36 11.92 -8.85
CA PRO A 113 22.85 13.06 -9.60
C PRO A 113 21.45 13.44 -9.11
N LYS A 114 21.17 14.73 -9.04
CA LYS A 114 19.84 15.21 -8.60
C LYS A 114 18.74 14.84 -9.57
N SER A 115 19.07 14.67 -10.83
CA SER A 115 18.09 14.26 -11.84
C SER A 115 18.77 13.35 -12.84
N VAL A 116 17.96 12.47 -13.40
CA VAL A 116 18.41 11.54 -14.43
C VAL A 116 18.09 12.16 -15.80
N ARG A 117 19.12 12.29 -16.64
CA ARG A 117 18.88 12.70 -18.02
C ARG A 117 18.41 11.49 -18.81
N PRO A 118 17.32 11.61 -19.57
CA PRO A 118 16.90 10.53 -20.44
C PRO A 118 17.99 10.20 -21.42
N LYS A 119 18.25 8.91 -21.62
CA LYS A 119 19.18 8.49 -22.67
C LYS A 119 18.55 8.78 -24.02
N VAL A 120 19.30 9.46 -24.90
CA VAL A 120 18.87 9.64 -26.27
C VAL A 120 19.00 8.29 -26.94
N LYS A 121 17.89 7.79 -27.49
CA LYS A 121 17.96 6.59 -28.33
C LYS A 121 18.73 6.88 -29.55
N GLU A 122 19.81 6.16 -29.74
CA GLU A 122 20.54 6.25 -31.00
C GLU A 122 19.71 5.59 -32.10
N PRO A 123 19.49 6.27 -33.21
CA PRO A 123 18.60 5.74 -34.25
C PRO A 123 19.06 4.45 -34.86
N ASP A 124 20.32 4.11 -34.75
CA ASP A 124 20.90 2.98 -35.45
C ASP A 124 21.41 1.88 -34.55
N ASP A 125 20.93 1.83 -33.34
CA ASP A 125 21.43 0.88 -32.36
C ASP A 125 21.30 -0.57 -32.78
N ASP A 126 20.33 -0.84 -33.55
CA ASP A 126 19.92 -2.19 -33.90
C ASP A 126 20.57 -2.73 -35.14
N PHE A 127 21.48 -2.07 -35.73
CA PHE A 127 22.16 -2.54 -36.94
C PHE A 127 23.26 -3.51 -36.69
#